data_85c94f011b04643da8566673d507abbb
#
_entry.id   85c94f011b04643da8566673d507abbb
#
_cell.length_a   1.000
_cell.length_b   1.000
_cell.length_c   1.000
_cell.angle_alpha   90.00
_cell.angle_beta   90.00
_cell.angle_gamma   90.00
#
_symmetry.space_group_name_H-M   'P 1'
#
loop_
_entity.id
_entity.type
_entity.pdbx_description
1 polymer ?
#
loop_
_entity_poly.entity_id
_entity_poly.type
_entity_poly.pdbx_seq_one_letter_code
_entity_poly.pdbx_strand_id
1 'polypeptide(L)'
;MTVNLTANLSHPYATAYALAQRLMDGARRDGGATLDPSTGVAPADGYMVGIAGRGTVLHDLGSTATAAAWVARTLTELAPGECLGSWLDDGLIYLDVSVNVDDLETAATLARETGELAIWDVTAGVEISTVA
;
A
#
# COMPACT_ATOMS: atom_id res chain seq x y z
N MET A 1 -3.15 29.93 7.31
CA MET A 1 -4.45 29.49 6.81
C MET A 1 -4.74 28.11 7.33
N THR A 2 -5.89 27.92 7.88
CA THR A 2 -6.29 26.59 8.33
C THR A 2 -6.60 25.73 7.12
N VAL A 3 -5.93 24.60 7.01
CA VAL A 3 -6.30 23.63 5.97
C VAL A 3 -7.68 23.10 6.32
N ASN A 4 -8.59 23.24 5.39
CA ASN A 4 -9.92 22.72 5.56
C ASN A 4 -9.91 21.24 5.17
N LEU A 5 -9.78 20.36 6.17
CA LEU A 5 -9.74 18.93 5.93
C LEU A 5 -11.01 18.41 5.27
N THR A 6 -12.15 19.02 5.58
CA THR A 6 -13.41 18.66 4.93
C THR A 6 -13.36 18.96 3.44
N ALA A 7 -12.82 20.13 3.07
CA ALA A 7 -12.68 20.49 1.66
C ALA A 7 -11.71 19.54 0.97
N ASN A 8 -10.58 19.17 1.63
CA ASN A 8 -9.63 18.23 1.05
C ASN A 8 -10.26 16.86 0.84
N LEU A 9 -11.07 16.39 1.78
CA LEU A 9 -11.77 15.11 1.65
C LEU A 9 -12.83 15.15 0.55
N SER A 10 -13.39 16.35 0.26
CA SER A 10 -14.34 16.51 -0.84
C SER A 10 -13.66 16.57 -2.21
N HIS A 11 -12.31 16.57 -2.25
CA HIS A 11 -11.54 16.57 -3.48
C HIS A 11 -10.74 15.25 -3.56
N PRO A 12 -11.39 14.15 -4.01
CA PRO A 12 -10.75 12.82 -4.00
C PRO A 12 -9.41 12.78 -4.75
N TYR A 13 -9.30 13.55 -5.83
CA TYR A 13 -8.05 13.56 -6.59
C TYR A 13 -6.91 14.19 -5.80
N ALA A 14 -7.17 15.26 -5.04
CA ALA A 14 -6.13 15.87 -4.21
C ALA A 14 -5.64 14.92 -3.13
N THR A 15 -6.55 14.17 -2.49
CA THR A 15 -6.20 13.15 -1.52
C THR A 15 -5.40 12.03 -2.16
N ALA A 16 -5.86 11.55 -3.32
CA ALA A 16 -5.17 10.50 -4.06
C ALA A 16 -3.76 10.92 -4.48
N TYR A 17 -3.60 12.18 -4.91
CA TYR A 17 -2.29 12.70 -5.30
C TYR A 17 -1.33 12.75 -4.12
N ALA A 18 -1.80 13.21 -2.96
CA ALA A 18 -0.97 13.26 -1.75
C ALA A 18 -0.52 11.87 -1.31
N LEU A 19 -1.40 10.88 -1.34
CA LEU A 19 -1.05 9.49 -1.03
C LEU A 19 -0.08 8.91 -2.06
N ALA A 20 -0.35 9.16 -3.33
CA ALA A 20 0.54 8.71 -4.42
C ALA A 20 1.94 9.28 -4.26
N GLN A 21 2.05 10.56 -3.91
CA GLN A 21 3.35 11.21 -3.71
C GLN A 21 4.12 10.51 -2.57
N ARG A 22 3.45 10.18 -1.48
CA ARG A 22 4.09 9.45 -0.37
C ARG A 22 4.55 8.06 -0.80
N LEU A 23 3.73 7.35 -1.57
CA LEU A 23 4.09 6.03 -2.08
C LEU A 23 5.31 6.11 -3.00
N MET A 24 5.33 7.09 -3.90
CA MET A 24 6.43 7.27 -4.84
C MET A 24 7.72 7.68 -4.12
N ASP A 25 7.62 8.62 -3.18
CA ASP A 25 8.79 9.07 -2.41
C ASP A 25 9.35 7.93 -1.57
N GLY A 26 8.48 7.14 -0.94
CA GLY A 26 8.90 5.99 -0.15
C GLY A 26 9.59 4.93 -0.99
N ALA A 27 9.06 4.65 -2.19
CA ALA A 27 9.69 3.70 -3.11
C ALA A 27 11.08 4.16 -3.52
N ARG A 28 11.24 5.45 -3.84
CA ARG A 28 12.54 5.99 -4.28
C ARG A 28 13.55 6.09 -3.16
N ARG A 29 13.12 6.50 -1.96
CA ARG A 29 14.01 6.73 -0.83
C ARG A 29 14.34 5.47 -0.05
N ASP A 30 13.34 4.64 0.19
CA ASP A 30 13.43 3.51 1.12
C ASP A 30 13.25 2.16 0.43
N GLY A 31 12.97 2.16 -0.87
CA GLY A 31 12.68 0.93 -1.61
C GLY A 31 11.22 0.53 -1.61
N GLY A 32 10.41 1.16 -0.79
CA GLY A 32 8.97 0.88 -0.72
C GLY A 32 8.30 1.64 0.40
N ALA A 33 6.98 1.62 0.40
CA ALA A 33 6.15 2.21 1.45
C ALA A 33 4.82 1.48 1.54
N THR A 34 4.22 1.50 2.71
CA THR A 34 2.85 1.02 2.94
C THR A 34 2.10 2.12 3.67
N LEU A 35 0.90 2.43 3.20
CA LEU A 35 0.06 3.47 3.78
C LEU A 35 -1.34 2.94 4.04
N ASP A 36 -1.82 3.15 5.26
CA ASP A 36 -3.24 3.03 5.56
C ASP A 36 -3.90 4.34 5.09
N PRO A 37 -4.80 4.30 4.10
CA PRO A 37 -5.37 5.54 3.56
C PRO A 37 -6.24 6.28 4.56
N SER A 38 -6.73 5.61 5.62
CA SER A 38 -7.54 6.28 6.66
C SER A 38 -6.70 7.14 7.59
N THR A 39 -5.42 6.83 7.74
CA THR A 39 -4.49 7.59 8.59
C THR A 39 -3.43 8.34 7.80
N GLY A 40 -3.15 7.93 6.58
CA GLY A 40 -2.08 8.47 5.76
C GLY A 40 -0.68 8.00 6.16
N VAL A 41 -0.58 7.06 7.09
CA VAL A 41 0.71 6.51 7.56
C VAL A 41 0.67 5.00 7.54
N ALA A 42 1.84 4.38 7.69
CA ALA A 42 1.94 2.93 7.73
C ALA A 42 1.30 2.36 9.01
N PRO A 43 0.73 1.16 8.94
CA PRO A 43 0.35 0.45 10.16
C PRO A 43 1.57 0.27 11.08
N ALA A 44 1.35 0.35 12.39
CA ALA A 44 2.42 0.28 13.39
C ALA A 44 2.72 -1.15 13.84
N ASP A 45 1.81 -2.08 13.61
CA ASP A 45 1.92 -3.46 14.04
C ASP A 45 1.13 -4.39 13.12
N GLY A 46 1.04 -5.65 13.50
CA GLY A 46 0.34 -6.67 12.72
C GLY A 46 1.18 -7.21 11.57
N TYR A 47 0.49 -7.83 10.64
CA TYR A 47 1.11 -8.52 9.50
C TYR A 47 0.48 -8.01 8.22
N MET A 48 1.29 -7.75 7.22
CA MET A 48 0.81 -7.32 5.90
C MET A 48 0.77 -8.51 4.96
N VAL A 49 -0.38 -8.71 4.34
CA VAL A 49 -0.59 -9.76 3.35
C VAL A 49 -0.97 -9.10 2.03
N GLY A 50 -0.18 -9.35 0.98
CA GLY A 50 -0.47 -8.83 -0.34
C GLY A 50 -1.73 -9.45 -0.93
N ILE A 51 -2.45 -8.67 -1.72
CA ILE A 51 -3.66 -9.13 -2.43
C ILE A 51 -3.35 -9.11 -3.92
N ALA A 52 -3.14 -10.30 -4.48
CA ALA A 52 -2.81 -10.44 -5.89
C ALA A 52 -3.92 -9.89 -6.79
N GLY A 53 -3.51 -9.35 -7.93
CA GLY A 53 -4.45 -8.89 -8.97
C GLY A 53 -4.99 -7.50 -8.77
N ARG A 54 -4.61 -6.81 -7.71
CA ARG A 54 -5.10 -5.46 -7.41
C ARG A 54 -4.04 -4.38 -7.56
N GLY A 55 -2.86 -4.74 -8.02
CA GLY A 55 -1.75 -3.82 -8.19
C GLY A 55 -1.55 -3.40 -9.63
N THR A 56 -0.54 -2.59 -9.83
CA THR A 56 -0.08 -2.18 -11.14
C THR A 56 1.42 -1.91 -11.10
N VAL A 57 2.05 -1.84 -12.25
CA VAL A 57 3.45 -1.46 -12.38
C VAL A 57 3.54 -0.18 -13.18
N LEU A 58 4.39 0.75 -12.72
CA LEU A 58 4.63 2.01 -13.40
C LEU A 58 5.86 1.86 -14.30
N HIS A 59 5.67 2.04 -15.58
CA HIS A 59 6.75 1.92 -16.58
C HIS A 59 7.52 3.22 -16.77
N ASP A 60 6.92 4.35 -16.39
CA ASP A 60 7.56 5.66 -16.46
C ASP A 60 7.89 6.13 -15.04
N LEU A 61 9.08 5.92 -14.63
CA LEU A 61 9.59 6.06 -13.26
C LEU A 61 9.27 7.36 -12.52
N GLY A 62 8.59 8.28 -13.11
CA GLY A 62 8.43 9.58 -12.50
C GLY A 62 7.01 10.05 -12.29
N SER A 63 6.05 9.31 -12.79
CA SER A 63 4.69 9.86 -12.88
C SER A 63 3.88 9.69 -11.61
N THR A 64 3.98 10.67 -10.73
CA THR A 64 3.06 10.76 -9.59
C THR A 64 1.61 10.88 -10.08
N ALA A 65 1.38 11.54 -11.21
CA ALA A 65 0.03 11.65 -11.77
C ALA A 65 -0.55 10.28 -12.14
N THR A 66 0.25 9.39 -12.75
CA THR A 66 -0.19 8.03 -13.07
C THR A 66 -0.48 7.24 -11.79
N ALA A 67 0.38 7.37 -10.79
CA ALA A 67 0.16 6.74 -9.48
C ALA A 67 -1.11 7.28 -8.83
N ALA A 68 -1.36 8.60 -8.91
CA ALA A 68 -2.55 9.21 -8.34
C ALA A 68 -3.84 8.70 -9.00
N ALA A 69 -3.82 8.47 -10.30
CA ALA A 69 -4.97 7.90 -11.00
C ALA A 69 -5.29 6.49 -10.50
N TRP A 70 -4.24 5.67 -10.30
CA TRP A 70 -4.42 4.33 -9.73
C TRP A 70 -4.94 4.41 -8.29
N VAL A 71 -4.37 5.30 -7.46
CA VAL A 71 -4.82 5.48 -6.08
C VAL A 71 -6.27 5.90 -6.03
N ALA A 72 -6.67 6.86 -6.87
CA ALA A 72 -8.05 7.36 -6.89
C ALA A 72 -9.05 6.23 -7.19
N ARG A 73 -8.74 5.38 -8.16
CA ARG A 73 -9.60 4.23 -8.47
C ARG A 73 -9.61 3.21 -7.33
N THR A 74 -8.43 2.93 -6.79
CA THR A 74 -8.26 1.90 -5.77
C THR A 74 -8.97 2.28 -4.48
N LEU A 75 -8.93 3.55 -4.09
CA LEU A 75 -9.61 4.03 -2.88
C LEU A 75 -11.10 3.74 -2.88
N THR A 76 -11.74 3.69 -4.04
CA THR A 76 -13.16 3.37 -4.13
C THR A 76 -13.47 1.90 -3.87
N GLU A 77 -12.46 1.05 -3.91
CA GLU A 77 -12.59 -0.40 -3.83
C GLU A 77 -12.03 -0.99 -2.54
N LEU A 78 -11.36 -0.17 -1.72
CA LEU A 78 -10.71 -0.68 -0.51
C LEU A 78 -11.71 -1.07 0.57
N ALA A 79 -11.50 -2.23 1.16
CA ALA A 79 -12.20 -2.67 2.36
C ALA A 79 -11.43 -2.22 3.61
N PRO A 80 -12.08 -2.20 4.79
CA PRO A 80 -11.39 -1.89 6.04
C PRO A 80 -10.17 -2.80 6.25
N GLY A 81 -9.08 -2.20 6.71
CA GLY A 81 -7.82 -2.92 6.93
C GLY A 81 -6.94 -3.05 5.70
N GLU A 82 -7.43 -2.70 4.53
CA GLU A 82 -6.63 -2.71 3.31
C GLU A 82 -5.79 -1.44 3.18
N CYS A 83 -4.57 -1.61 2.72
CA CYS A 83 -3.56 -0.57 2.61
C CYS A 83 -3.04 -0.47 1.19
N LEU A 84 -2.49 0.69 0.87
CA LEU A 84 -1.79 0.93 -0.39
C LEU A 84 -0.30 0.69 -0.17
N GLY A 85 0.34 0.08 -1.14
CA GLY A 85 1.78 -0.19 -1.09
C GLY A 85 2.50 0.23 -2.35
N SER A 86 3.80 0.47 -2.19
CA SER A 86 4.71 0.69 -3.31
C SER A 86 6.02 -0.03 -3.04
N TRP A 87 6.70 -0.41 -4.09
CA TRP A 87 8.07 -0.92 -3.97
C TRP A 87 8.80 -0.76 -5.30
N LEU A 88 10.11 -0.60 -5.17
CA LEU A 88 11.01 -0.40 -6.31
C LEU A 88 11.78 -1.69 -6.55
N ASP A 89 11.71 -2.19 -7.77
CA ASP A 89 12.46 -3.36 -8.18
C ASP A 89 12.89 -3.22 -9.63
N ASP A 90 14.17 -3.41 -9.88
CA ASP A 90 14.75 -3.36 -11.23
C ASP A 90 14.37 -2.08 -11.97
N GLY A 91 14.38 -0.95 -11.28
CA GLY A 91 14.07 0.35 -11.86
C GLY A 91 12.59 0.63 -12.09
N LEU A 92 11.70 -0.30 -11.73
CA LEU A 92 10.26 -0.13 -11.87
C LEU A 92 9.62 0.05 -10.50
N ILE A 93 8.60 0.90 -10.45
CA ILE A 93 7.80 1.08 -9.24
C ILE A 93 6.51 0.28 -9.38
N TYR A 94 6.30 -0.59 -8.41
CA TYR A 94 5.09 -1.40 -8.30
C TYR A 94 4.18 -0.77 -7.25
N LEU A 95 2.89 -0.71 -7.56
CA LEU A 95 1.85 -0.28 -6.63
C LEU A 95 0.98 -1.49 -6.34
N ASP A 96 0.63 -1.70 -5.08
CA ASP A 96 -0.15 -2.85 -4.68
C ASP A 96 -1.13 -2.54 -3.56
N VAL A 97 -1.98 -3.50 -3.28
CA VAL A 97 -2.90 -3.50 -2.15
C VAL A 97 -2.52 -4.65 -1.24
N SER A 98 -2.49 -4.38 0.04
CA SER A 98 -2.26 -5.39 1.07
C SER A 98 -3.27 -5.20 2.19
N VAL A 99 -3.46 -6.22 3.00
CA VAL A 99 -4.32 -6.13 4.18
C VAL A 99 -3.49 -6.30 5.43
N ASN A 100 -3.79 -5.47 6.45
CA ASN A 100 -3.17 -5.58 7.77
C ASN A 100 -4.00 -6.53 8.62
N VAL A 101 -3.36 -7.57 9.14
CA VAL A 101 -4.01 -8.61 9.94
C VAL A 101 -3.27 -8.72 11.26
N ASP A 102 -4.00 -8.73 12.37
CA ASP A 102 -3.42 -8.72 13.71
C ASP A 102 -2.75 -10.03 14.09
N ASP A 103 -3.24 -11.14 13.56
CA ASP A 103 -2.87 -12.49 13.99
C ASP A 103 -2.02 -13.20 12.94
N LEU A 104 -0.90 -13.75 13.37
CA LEU A 104 0.03 -14.45 12.47
C LEU A 104 -0.62 -15.64 11.78
N GLU A 105 -1.37 -16.43 12.50
CA GLU A 105 -2.00 -17.63 11.93
C GLU A 105 -3.02 -17.25 10.85
N THR A 106 -3.83 -16.23 11.12
CA THR A 106 -4.78 -15.70 10.13
C THR A 106 -4.07 -15.15 8.91
N ALA A 107 -2.99 -14.39 9.12
CA ALA A 107 -2.21 -13.84 8.02
C ALA A 107 -1.59 -14.94 7.15
N ALA A 108 -1.01 -15.95 7.77
CA ALA A 108 -0.40 -17.06 7.05
C ALA A 108 -1.44 -17.87 6.26
N THR A 109 -2.61 -18.09 6.85
CA THR A 109 -3.71 -18.78 6.18
C THR A 109 -4.19 -18.00 4.96
N LEU A 110 -4.41 -16.70 5.13
CA LEU A 110 -4.81 -15.82 4.03
C LEU A 110 -3.78 -15.82 2.91
N ALA A 111 -2.51 -15.71 3.26
CA ALA A 111 -1.44 -15.70 2.27
C ALA A 111 -1.41 -17.00 1.47
N ARG A 112 -1.55 -18.14 2.12
CA ARG A 112 -1.60 -19.45 1.43
C ARG A 112 -2.81 -19.55 0.50
N GLU A 113 -3.97 -19.06 0.95
CA GLU A 113 -5.19 -19.08 0.13
C GLU A 113 -5.08 -18.20 -1.11
N THR A 114 -4.34 -17.11 -1.02
CA THR A 114 -4.16 -16.16 -2.13
C THR A 114 -2.89 -16.41 -2.93
N GLY A 115 -2.11 -17.43 -2.59
CA GLY A 115 -0.90 -17.77 -3.33
C GLY A 115 0.31 -16.91 -2.99
N GLU A 116 0.26 -16.15 -1.92
CA GLU A 116 1.40 -15.35 -1.46
C GLU A 116 2.44 -16.24 -0.79
N LEU A 117 3.70 -16.04 -1.12
CA LEU A 117 4.80 -16.85 -0.61
C LEU A 117 5.36 -16.32 0.70
N ALA A 118 5.01 -15.10 1.07
CA ALA A 118 5.51 -14.46 2.28
C ALA A 118 4.53 -13.41 2.78
N ILE A 119 4.67 -13.08 4.06
CA ILE A 119 3.96 -11.98 4.70
C ILE A 119 5.00 -11.09 5.37
N TRP A 120 4.61 -9.85 5.68
CA TRP A 120 5.49 -8.89 6.34
C TRP A 120 5.07 -8.70 7.80
N ASP A 121 5.98 -8.97 8.74
CA ASP A 121 5.78 -8.69 10.16
C ASP A 121 6.14 -7.22 10.39
N VAL A 122 5.14 -6.38 10.62
CA VAL A 122 5.34 -4.95 10.75
C VAL A 122 6.13 -4.60 12.00
N THR A 123 5.82 -5.25 13.11
CA THR A 123 6.47 -4.97 14.40
C THR A 123 7.95 -5.33 14.36
N ALA A 124 8.26 -6.49 13.84
CA ALA A 124 9.63 -6.99 13.78
C ALA A 124 10.42 -6.44 12.59
N GLY A 125 9.73 -5.93 11.56
CA GLY A 125 10.39 -5.43 10.36
C GLY A 125 11.03 -6.53 9.54
N VAL A 126 10.42 -7.71 9.48
CA VAL A 126 10.97 -8.87 8.78
C VAL A 126 9.91 -9.57 7.93
N GLU A 127 10.38 -10.23 6.89
CA GLU A 127 9.55 -11.08 6.05
C GLU A 127 9.46 -12.47 6.65
N ILE A 128 8.28 -13.05 6.63
CA ILE A 128 8.02 -14.42 7.09
C ILE A 128 7.55 -15.23 5.89
N SER A 129 8.26 -16.32 5.58
CA SER A 129 7.85 -17.24 4.53
C SER A 129 6.61 -18.02 4.96
N THR A 130 5.67 -18.17 4.03
CA THR A 130 4.45 -18.97 4.22
C THR A 130 4.56 -20.35 3.61
N VAL A 131 5.65 -20.63 2.92
CA VAL A 131 5.93 -21.97 2.38
C VAL A 131 6.69 -22.81 3.39
N ALA A 132 6.34 -24.07 3.43
CA ALA A 132 6.99 -25.02 4.33
C ALA A 132 8.39 -25.40 3.83
#